data_7303d9e09b853eaf9520a05509b6da2e
#
_entry.id   7303d9e09b853eaf9520a05509b6da2e
#
_cell.length_a   1.000
_cell.length_b   1.000
_cell.length_c   1.000
_cell.angle_alpha   90.00
_cell.angle_beta   90.00
_cell.angle_gamma   90.00
#
_symmetry.space_group_name_H-M   'P 1'
#
loop_
_entity.id
_entity.type
_entity.pdbx_description
1 polymer ?
#
loop_
_entity_poly.entity_id
_entity_poly.type
_entity_poly.pdbx_seq_one_letter_code
_entity_poly.pdbx_strand_id
1 'polypeptide(L)'
;MSGLRHVGHGLRRPESVLATASGDLFCSHAGHGVARICPDGRQFVLAPPTDIGGRPVQPNGIALRPDGSFLIANISDSGGLLELDADGVRLFHSCARGGASPPVNFVLIDELGKTWITVSSTYSPRSLAYNRQTANGFVAVIEGGTMRVVLEGLAYTNEIRADYENGWLYVAETMGQRISRVRLDEDGLHGAPELFAQMPRGAFVDGLEVDAEGGVLAACIISSELIRIDPDGGQHVVTGERIADWVDEVETAFDAGRMDRPHLDTSPTRRLRNLSSLAYTGPALDQIVCGNLLDDRLPVIAAPVPGRRPPHWTTQVPIWGEAF
;
A
#
# COMPACT_ATOMS: atom_id res chain seq x y z
N MET A 1 -0.27 24.55 -10.30
CA MET A 1 -0.90 23.28 -9.86
C MET A 1 -2.23 23.06 -10.58
N SER A 2 -2.19 22.98 -11.90
CA SER A 2 -3.31 22.64 -12.75
C SER A 2 -3.24 21.12 -12.98
N GLY A 3 -4.20 20.36 -12.48
CA GLY A 3 -4.29 18.94 -12.79
C GLY A 3 -4.70 18.00 -11.67
N LEU A 4 -4.80 18.46 -10.42
CA LEU A 4 -5.35 17.62 -9.34
C LEU A 4 -6.87 17.51 -9.51
N ARG A 5 -7.38 16.32 -9.75
CA ARG A 5 -8.80 15.99 -9.71
C ARG A 5 -9.04 14.90 -8.66
N HIS A 6 -10.28 14.73 -8.23
CA HIS A 6 -10.67 13.65 -7.33
C HIS A 6 -11.69 12.76 -8.03
N VAL A 7 -11.63 11.47 -7.72
CA VAL A 7 -12.59 10.46 -8.17
C VAL A 7 -13.13 9.68 -6.98
N GLY A 8 -14.34 9.18 -7.12
CA GLY A 8 -15.06 8.53 -6.03
C GLY A 8 -15.66 9.50 -5.04
N HIS A 9 -16.47 8.97 -4.12
CA HIS A 9 -17.08 9.67 -2.99
C HIS A 9 -17.50 8.66 -1.94
N GLY A 10 -17.65 9.10 -0.69
CA GLY A 10 -18.09 8.24 0.42
C GLY A 10 -17.18 7.07 0.75
N LEU A 11 -15.95 7.06 0.23
CA LEU A 11 -14.96 6.04 0.52
C LEU A 11 -14.54 6.13 1.99
N ARG A 12 -14.16 4.99 2.57
CA ARG A 12 -13.70 4.94 3.95
C ARG A 12 -12.29 4.41 3.99
N ARG A 13 -11.34 5.30 4.32
CA ARG A 13 -9.92 4.96 4.40
C ARG A 13 -9.46 4.18 3.16
N PRO A 14 -9.56 4.80 1.96
CA PRO A 14 -9.17 4.16 0.71
C PRO A 14 -7.65 4.13 0.61
N GLU A 15 -7.03 3.25 1.38
CA GLU A 15 -5.58 3.22 1.58
C GLU A 15 -4.83 2.64 0.39
N SER A 16 -5.16 1.41 0.00
CA SER A 16 -4.54 0.74 -1.14
C SER A 16 -5.37 0.93 -2.40
N VAL A 17 -4.74 1.17 -3.53
CA VAL A 17 -5.42 1.42 -4.81
C VAL A 17 -4.86 0.55 -5.93
N LEU A 18 -5.74 0.12 -6.85
CA LEU A 18 -5.40 -0.58 -8.08
C LEU A 18 -6.16 0.03 -9.25
N ALA A 19 -5.60 -0.09 -10.46
CA ALA A 19 -6.25 0.32 -11.70
C ALA A 19 -6.14 -0.77 -12.76
N THR A 20 -7.12 -0.85 -13.66
CA THR A 20 -7.13 -1.79 -14.78
C THR A 20 -7.27 -1.09 -16.13
N ALA A 21 -6.99 -1.80 -17.20
CA ALA A 21 -7.11 -1.32 -18.57
C ALA A 21 -8.54 -0.89 -18.94
N SER A 22 -9.56 -1.42 -18.27
CA SER A 22 -10.95 -1.00 -18.45
C SER A 22 -11.22 0.41 -17.90
N GLY A 23 -10.28 0.99 -17.13
CA GLY A 23 -10.43 2.24 -16.41
C GLY A 23 -11.13 2.11 -15.06
N ASP A 24 -11.41 0.88 -14.63
CA ASP A 24 -11.88 0.63 -13.26
C ASP A 24 -10.77 0.90 -12.26
N LEU A 25 -11.13 1.56 -11.17
CA LEU A 25 -10.28 1.77 -10.01
C LEU A 25 -10.84 0.95 -8.85
N PHE A 26 -9.95 0.35 -8.10
CA PHE A 26 -10.29 -0.38 -6.88
C PHE A 26 -9.50 0.19 -5.72
N CYS A 27 -10.13 0.27 -4.55
CA CYS A 27 -9.41 0.63 -3.34
C CYS A 27 -9.90 -0.20 -2.15
N SER A 28 -9.03 -0.37 -1.16
CA SER A 28 -9.47 -0.91 0.13
C SER A 28 -10.52 0.02 0.74
N HIS A 29 -11.51 -0.57 1.41
CA HIS A 29 -12.62 0.18 1.99
C HIS A 29 -12.87 -0.31 3.42
N ALA A 30 -12.56 0.54 4.40
CA ALA A 30 -12.63 0.17 5.81
C ALA A 30 -14.03 -0.33 6.21
N GLY A 31 -14.07 -1.53 6.80
CA GLY A 31 -15.29 -2.18 7.25
C GLY A 31 -16.10 -2.89 6.14
N HIS A 32 -15.68 -2.81 4.87
CA HIS A 32 -16.48 -3.32 3.75
C HIS A 32 -15.68 -4.03 2.63
N GLY A 33 -14.39 -4.31 2.80
CA GLY A 33 -13.61 -5.02 1.79
C GLY A 33 -12.99 -4.11 0.73
N VAL A 34 -13.50 -4.13 -0.50
CA VAL A 34 -12.98 -3.36 -1.65
C VAL A 34 -14.07 -2.49 -2.23
N ALA A 35 -13.77 -1.22 -2.51
CA ALA A 35 -14.62 -0.36 -3.33
C ALA A 35 -14.13 -0.37 -4.79
N ARG A 36 -15.08 -0.41 -5.74
CA ARG A 36 -14.86 -0.25 -7.17
C ARG A 36 -15.42 1.09 -7.63
N ILE A 37 -14.66 1.84 -8.40
CA ILE A 37 -15.10 3.06 -9.09
C ILE A 37 -15.00 2.80 -10.58
N CYS A 38 -16.13 2.75 -11.28
CA CYS A 38 -16.18 2.55 -12.72
C CYS A 38 -15.84 3.83 -13.51
N PRO A 39 -15.41 3.72 -14.76
CA PRO A 39 -15.12 4.89 -15.62
C PRO A 39 -16.31 5.83 -15.83
N ASP A 40 -17.53 5.31 -15.74
CA ASP A 40 -18.78 6.09 -15.84
C ASP A 40 -19.20 6.74 -14.51
N GLY A 41 -18.41 6.59 -13.46
CA GLY A 41 -18.63 7.16 -12.13
C GLY A 41 -19.49 6.32 -11.20
N ARG A 42 -20.07 5.19 -11.65
CA ARG A 42 -20.75 4.26 -10.74
C ARG A 42 -19.77 3.66 -9.75
N GLN A 43 -20.24 3.43 -8.53
CA GLN A 43 -19.43 2.86 -7.46
C GLN A 43 -20.12 1.64 -6.85
N PHE A 44 -19.31 0.68 -6.43
CA PHE A 44 -19.76 -0.55 -5.80
C PHE A 44 -18.87 -0.90 -4.61
N VAL A 45 -19.45 -1.33 -3.50
CA VAL A 45 -18.73 -2.02 -2.43
C VAL A 45 -18.81 -3.53 -2.72
N LEU A 46 -17.63 -4.11 -2.88
CA LEU A 46 -17.49 -5.53 -3.17
C LEU A 46 -17.44 -6.29 -1.84
N ALA A 47 -18.49 -7.03 -1.54
CA ALA A 47 -18.79 -7.76 -0.31
C ALA A 47 -18.61 -6.95 0.99
N PRO A 48 -19.66 -6.78 1.77
CA PRO A 48 -19.65 -6.07 3.04
C PRO A 48 -19.49 -7.03 4.23
N PRO A 49 -18.37 -7.71 4.47
CA PRO A 49 -18.24 -8.46 5.70
C PRO A 49 -17.70 -7.55 6.78
N THR A 50 -18.36 -7.57 7.89
CA THR A 50 -17.88 -6.93 9.11
C THR A 50 -16.94 -7.82 9.89
N ASP A 51 -17.06 -9.14 9.73
CA ASP A 51 -16.18 -10.14 10.34
C ASP A 51 -16.16 -11.46 9.55
N ILE A 52 -15.17 -12.30 9.83
CA ILE A 52 -15.10 -13.70 9.38
C ILE A 52 -15.06 -14.58 10.61
N GLY A 53 -16.21 -15.22 10.92
CA GLY A 53 -16.32 -16.13 12.08
C GLY A 53 -16.04 -15.43 13.40
N GLY A 54 -16.51 -14.20 13.59
CA GLY A 54 -16.32 -13.38 14.78
C GLY A 54 -14.96 -12.67 14.83
N ARG A 55 -14.19 -12.69 13.73
CA ARG A 55 -12.90 -11.98 13.64
C ARG A 55 -13.07 -10.69 12.84
N PRO A 56 -12.69 -9.53 13.38
CA PRO A 56 -12.77 -8.28 12.65
C PRO A 56 -11.98 -8.30 11.35
N VAL A 57 -12.55 -7.69 10.31
CA VAL A 57 -11.87 -7.46 9.03
C VAL A 57 -11.59 -5.97 8.90
N GLN A 58 -10.32 -5.62 8.77
CA GLN A 58 -9.87 -4.27 8.46
C GLN A 58 -9.00 -4.32 7.21
N PRO A 59 -9.58 -4.07 6.02
CA PRO A 59 -8.84 -4.07 4.77
C PRO A 59 -7.74 -3.02 4.76
N ASN A 60 -6.57 -3.40 4.25
CA ASN A 60 -5.42 -2.51 4.04
C ASN A 60 -4.88 -2.69 2.63
N GLY A 61 -3.79 -3.41 2.42
CA GLY A 61 -3.31 -3.75 1.08
C GLY A 61 -4.30 -4.66 0.35
N ILE A 62 -4.46 -4.44 -0.95
CA ILE A 62 -5.26 -5.30 -1.83
C ILE A 62 -4.46 -5.72 -3.06
N ALA A 63 -4.71 -6.91 -3.58
CA ALA A 63 -4.17 -7.39 -4.85
C ALA A 63 -5.28 -8.08 -5.66
N LEU A 64 -5.32 -7.82 -6.96
CA LEU A 64 -6.30 -8.40 -7.88
C LEU A 64 -5.69 -9.63 -8.56
N ARG A 65 -6.37 -10.76 -8.45
CA ARG A 65 -5.98 -12.04 -9.04
C ARG A 65 -6.47 -12.16 -10.48
N PRO A 66 -5.83 -13.02 -11.31
CA PRO A 66 -6.23 -13.23 -12.69
C PRO A 66 -7.69 -13.70 -12.87
N ASP A 67 -8.26 -14.39 -11.87
CA ASP A 67 -9.65 -14.87 -11.87
C ASP A 67 -10.67 -13.78 -11.48
N GLY A 68 -10.22 -12.56 -11.18
CA GLY A 68 -11.08 -11.45 -10.78
C GLY A 68 -11.39 -11.38 -9.29
N SER A 69 -10.88 -12.31 -8.48
CA SER A 69 -10.94 -12.24 -7.03
C SER A 69 -9.86 -11.31 -6.46
N PHE A 70 -10.04 -10.86 -5.21
CA PHE A 70 -9.06 -10.02 -4.51
C PHE A 70 -8.42 -10.77 -3.36
N LEU A 71 -7.13 -10.57 -3.17
CA LEU A 71 -6.50 -10.81 -1.88
C LEU A 71 -6.53 -9.50 -1.08
N ILE A 72 -6.83 -9.62 0.22
CA ILE A 72 -6.94 -8.48 1.14
C ILE A 72 -6.04 -8.74 2.34
N ALA A 73 -5.09 -7.87 2.56
CA ALA A 73 -4.30 -7.82 3.78
C ALA A 73 -5.18 -7.33 4.93
N ASN A 74 -5.39 -8.17 5.94
CA ASN A 74 -6.18 -7.81 7.12
C ASN A 74 -5.27 -7.22 8.20
N ILE A 75 -5.38 -5.92 8.42
CA ILE A 75 -4.54 -5.19 9.38
C ILE A 75 -5.12 -5.16 10.79
N SER A 76 -6.28 -5.79 11.02
CA SER A 76 -6.84 -5.95 12.36
C SER A 76 -6.00 -6.91 13.22
N ASP A 77 -6.25 -6.94 14.53
CA ASP A 77 -5.56 -7.87 15.45
C ASP A 77 -5.85 -9.35 15.15
N SER A 78 -6.89 -9.66 14.37
CA SER A 78 -7.13 -11.02 13.89
C SER A 78 -6.21 -11.44 12.75
N GLY A 79 -5.60 -10.48 12.06
CA GLY A 79 -4.57 -10.67 11.03
C GLY A 79 -5.01 -11.55 9.87
N GLY A 80 -3.99 -12.04 9.16
CA GLY A 80 -4.14 -12.97 8.04
C GLY A 80 -4.37 -12.30 6.70
N LEU A 81 -4.32 -13.12 5.65
CA LEU A 81 -4.64 -12.76 4.28
C LEU A 81 -6.00 -13.35 3.92
N LEU A 82 -6.88 -12.52 3.39
CA LEU A 82 -8.25 -12.89 3.04
C LEU A 82 -8.38 -12.96 1.52
N GLU A 83 -9.33 -13.74 1.05
CA GLU A 83 -9.75 -13.78 -0.35
C GLU A 83 -11.20 -13.32 -0.44
N LEU A 84 -11.45 -12.44 -1.39
CA LEU A 84 -12.77 -11.85 -1.68
C LEU A 84 -13.15 -12.13 -3.13
N ASP A 85 -14.33 -12.70 -3.33
CA ASP A 85 -14.98 -12.89 -4.64
C ASP A 85 -16.49 -12.63 -4.55
N ALA A 86 -17.22 -12.98 -5.61
CA ALA A 86 -18.68 -12.79 -5.66
C ALA A 86 -19.45 -13.63 -4.61
N ASP A 87 -18.86 -14.72 -4.12
CA ASP A 87 -19.44 -15.60 -3.10
C ASP A 87 -19.18 -15.10 -1.68
N GLY A 88 -18.29 -14.11 -1.52
CA GLY A 88 -17.99 -13.48 -0.24
C GLY A 88 -16.50 -13.45 0.12
N VAL A 89 -16.22 -13.33 1.43
CA VAL A 89 -14.87 -13.27 1.98
C VAL A 89 -14.54 -14.52 2.76
N ARG A 90 -13.34 -15.05 2.58
CA ARG A 90 -12.81 -16.19 3.32
C ARG A 90 -11.33 -16.02 3.67
N LEU A 91 -10.89 -16.77 4.66
CA LEU A 91 -9.46 -16.80 5.00
C LEU A 91 -8.69 -17.53 3.88
N PHE A 92 -7.78 -16.81 3.23
CA PHE A 92 -6.84 -17.39 2.26
C PHE A 92 -5.63 -18.02 2.96
N HIS A 93 -5.00 -17.28 3.89
CA HIS A 93 -3.86 -17.77 4.66
C HIS A 93 -3.78 -17.06 6.02
N SER A 94 -3.55 -17.82 7.09
CA SER A 94 -3.47 -17.24 8.44
C SER A 94 -2.23 -16.36 8.66
N CYS A 95 -1.17 -16.58 7.90
CA CYS A 95 0.13 -15.91 8.06
C CYS A 95 0.76 -16.11 9.45
N ALA A 96 0.29 -17.10 10.21
CA ALA A 96 0.75 -17.37 11.57
C ALA A 96 2.20 -17.90 11.58
N ARG A 97 2.97 -17.46 12.57
CA ARG A 97 4.34 -17.93 12.87
C ARG A 97 4.35 -18.57 14.25
N GLY A 98 3.85 -19.81 14.33
CA GLY A 98 3.83 -20.58 15.59
C GLY A 98 2.88 -20.05 16.67
N GLY A 99 1.84 -19.28 16.30
CA GLY A 99 0.91 -18.67 17.22
C GLY A 99 -0.22 -17.93 16.52
N ALA A 100 -0.55 -16.72 17.00
CA ALA A 100 -1.58 -15.87 16.40
C ALA A 100 -1.18 -15.37 15.00
N SER A 101 -2.18 -15.11 14.18
CA SER A 101 -1.99 -14.45 12.89
C SER A 101 -1.55 -13.01 13.12
N PRO A 102 -0.45 -12.53 12.52
CA PRO A 102 -0.07 -11.13 12.62
C PRO A 102 -1.00 -10.25 11.77
N PRO A 103 -1.17 -8.96 12.13
CA PRO A 103 -1.75 -7.98 11.23
C PRO A 103 -0.93 -7.89 9.94
N VAL A 104 -1.53 -8.25 8.80
CA VAL A 104 -0.89 -8.15 7.49
C VAL A 104 -1.15 -6.76 6.94
N ASN A 105 -0.07 -6.06 6.57
CA ASN A 105 -0.16 -4.69 6.08
C ASN A 105 -0.46 -4.63 4.59
N PHE A 106 0.35 -5.33 3.78
CA PHE A 106 0.25 -5.26 2.33
C PHE A 106 0.32 -6.64 1.68
N VAL A 107 -0.24 -6.75 0.49
CA VAL A 107 -0.16 -7.92 -0.38
C VAL A 107 0.16 -7.50 -1.80
N LEU A 108 1.08 -8.21 -2.44
CA LEU A 108 1.45 -8.05 -3.84
C LEU A 108 1.36 -9.40 -4.54
N ILE A 109 0.80 -9.43 -5.74
CA ILE A 109 0.99 -10.52 -6.71
C ILE A 109 1.94 -9.99 -7.77
N ASP A 110 3.11 -10.60 -7.89
CA ASP A 110 4.14 -10.15 -8.83
C ASP A 110 3.93 -10.68 -10.25
N GLU A 111 4.82 -10.32 -11.16
CA GLU A 111 4.77 -10.72 -12.58
C GLU A 111 4.91 -12.24 -12.78
N LEU A 112 5.47 -12.95 -11.82
CA LEU A 112 5.62 -14.41 -11.83
C LEU A 112 4.44 -15.12 -11.12
N GLY A 113 3.45 -14.35 -10.62
CA GLY A 113 2.31 -14.87 -9.89
C GLY A 113 2.61 -15.26 -8.44
N LYS A 114 3.78 -14.91 -7.90
CA LYS A 114 4.12 -15.13 -6.50
C LYS A 114 3.32 -14.17 -5.62
N THR A 115 2.78 -14.67 -4.52
CA THR A 115 2.05 -13.84 -3.54
C THR A 115 3.01 -13.41 -2.42
N TRP A 116 3.26 -12.12 -2.33
CA TRP A 116 4.08 -11.49 -1.29
C TRP A 116 3.20 -10.82 -0.26
N ILE A 117 3.61 -10.85 1.00
CA ILE A 117 2.97 -10.09 2.08
C ILE A 117 3.99 -9.32 2.89
N THR A 118 3.54 -8.23 3.49
CA THR A 118 4.31 -7.50 4.50
C THR A 118 3.60 -7.50 5.84
N VAL A 119 4.38 -7.56 6.90
CA VAL A 119 3.94 -7.35 8.29
C VAL A 119 4.76 -6.22 8.86
N SER A 120 4.10 -5.14 9.24
CA SER A 120 4.79 -3.93 9.70
C SER A 120 5.53 -4.15 11.00
N SER A 121 4.94 -4.91 11.91
CA SER A 121 5.50 -5.22 13.22
C SER A 121 4.89 -6.49 13.79
N THR A 122 5.68 -7.22 14.57
CA THR A 122 5.21 -8.36 15.36
C THR A 122 4.61 -7.96 16.73
N TYR A 123 4.63 -6.68 17.07
CA TYR A 123 4.01 -6.17 18.30
C TYR A 123 2.48 -6.08 18.17
N SER A 124 1.79 -6.33 19.28
CA SER A 124 0.37 -6.08 19.47
C SER A 124 0.16 -5.29 20.77
N PRO A 125 -0.37 -4.06 20.69
CA PRO A 125 -0.73 -3.33 19.49
C PRO A 125 0.49 -2.89 18.67
N ARG A 126 0.33 -2.83 17.36
CA ARG A 126 1.42 -2.46 16.44
C ARG A 126 1.95 -1.03 16.62
N SER A 127 1.20 -0.15 17.28
CA SER A 127 1.65 1.21 17.62
C SER A 127 2.87 1.25 18.54
N LEU A 128 3.17 0.16 19.24
CA LEU A 128 4.42 0.01 20.01
C LEU A 128 5.67 0.07 19.12
N ALA A 129 5.52 -0.10 17.81
CA ALA A 129 6.60 0.01 16.83
C ALA A 129 6.71 1.40 16.17
N TYR A 130 5.92 2.40 16.60
CA TYR A 130 6.00 3.77 16.05
C TYR A 130 7.18 4.54 16.64
N ASN A 131 8.38 4.01 16.43
CA ASN A 131 9.62 4.58 16.94
C ASN A 131 10.82 4.13 16.09
N ARG A 132 11.97 4.80 16.25
CA ARG A 132 13.20 4.53 15.47
C ARG A 132 13.92 3.24 15.89
N GLN A 133 13.64 2.70 17.07
CA GLN A 133 14.39 1.58 17.64
C GLN A 133 13.82 0.22 17.25
N THR A 134 12.54 0.18 16.84
CA THR A 134 11.87 -1.07 16.51
C THR A 134 12.05 -1.41 15.04
N ALA A 135 12.70 -2.54 14.78
CA ALA A 135 12.88 -3.11 13.45
C ALA A 135 12.53 -4.61 13.50
N ASN A 136 11.26 -4.92 13.62
CA ASN A 136 10.74 -6.30 13.71
C ASN A 136 9.70 -6.63 12.64
N GLY A 137 9.56 -5.76 11.64
CA GLY A 137 8.77 -6.02 10.46
C GLY A 137 9.44 -7.04 9.54
N PHE A 138 8.66 -7.64 8.65
CA PHE A 138 9.16 -8.64 7.72
C PHE A 138 8.39 -8.66 6.39
N VAL A 139 9.01 -9.28 5.38
CA VAL A 139 8.41 -9.65 4.10
C VAL A 139 8.37 -11.17 4.01
N ALA A 140 7.26 -11.73 3.52
CA ALA A 140 7.13 -13.16 3.28
C ALA A 140 6.51 -13.44 1.92
N VAL A 141 6.78 -14.63 1.39
CA VAL A 141 6.18 -15.19 0.17
C VAL A 141 5.28 -16.35 0.55
N ILE A 142 4.12 -16.43 -0.09
CA ILE A 142 3.18 -17.57 0.03
C ILE A 142 3.16 -18.31 -1.28
N GLU A 143 3.62 -19.55 -1.26
CA GLU A 143 3.66 -20.45 -2.42
C GLU A 143 3.11 -21.81 -2.02
N GLY A 144 2.19 -22.39 -2.82
CA GLY A 144 1.61 -23.70 -2.54
C GLY A 144 0.92 -23.80 -1.17
N GLY A 145 0.38 -22.69 -0.66
CA GLY A 145 -0.25 -22.65 0.67
C GLY A 145 0.74 -22.59 1.84
N THR A 146 2.03 -22.43 1.56
CA THR A 146 3.07 -22.31 2.59
C THR A 146 3.67 -20.92 2.59
N MET A 147 3.73 -20.28 3.76
CA MET A 147 4.39 -19.00 3.94
C MET A 147 5.87 -19.17 4.33
N ARG A 148 6.73 -18.48 3.63
CA ARG A 148 8.17 -18.39 3.94
C ARG A 148 8.58 -16.94 4.11
N VAL A 149 9.11 -16.59 5.29
CA VAL A 149 9.68 -15.26 5.52
C VAL A 149 11.00 -15.17 4.74
N VAL A 150 11.18 -14.08 4.01
CA VAL A 150 12.31 -13.85 3.11
C VAL A 150 13.16 -12.64 3.51
N LEU A 151 12.61 -11.69 4.24
CA LEU A 151 13.32 -10.55 4.84
C LEU A 151 12.78 -10.30 6.24
N GLU A 152 13.66 -9.98 7.19
CA GLU A 152 13.32 -9.62 8.56
C GLU A 152 14.14 -8.40 9.02
N GLY A 153 13.78 -7.85 10.18
CA GLY A 153 14.54 -6.74 10.75
C GLY A 153 14.25 -5.39 10.09
N LEU A 154 13.06 -5.23 9.55
CA LEU A 154 12.64 -4.02 8.84
C LEU A 154 11.90 -3.05 9.77
N ALA A 155 12.13 -1.76 9.60
CA ALA A 155 11.59 -0.70 10.47
C ALA A 155 10.18 -0.28 10.05
N TYR A 156 9.18 -1.09 10.42
CA TYR A 156 7.77 -0.93 10.08
C TYR A 156 7.52 -1.08 8.57
N THR A 157 7.62 -2.32 8.09
CA THR A 157 7.44 -2.69 6.69
C THR A 157 6.04 -2.31 6.19
N ASN A 158 5.98 -1.59 5.09
CA ASN A 158 4.73 -1.20 4.45
C ASN A 158 4.63 -1.80 3.04
N GLU A 159 4.41 -1.01 1.98
CA GLU A 159 4.33 -1.56 0.64
C GLU A 159 5.69 -2.03 0.11
N ILE A 160 5.63 -2.96 -0.83
CA ILE A 160 6.76 -3.45 -1.60
C ILE A 160 6.45 -3.41 -3.09
N ARG A 161 7.49 -3.30 -3.92
CA ARG A 161 7.37 -3.49 -5.38
C ARG A 161 8.50 -4.36 -5.91
N ALA A 162 8.10 -5.38 -6.66
CA ALA A 162 9.01 -6.23 -7.40
C ALA A 162 9.28 -5.61 -8.77
N ASP A 163 10.54 -5.40 -9.10
CA ASP A 163 11.02 -4.87 -10.38
C ASP A 163 12.02 -5.87 -10.98
N TYR A 164 11.50 -6.87 -11.65
CA TYR A 164 12.31 -7.92 -12.29
C TYR A 164 13.15 -7.37 -13.45
N GLU A 165 12.71 -6.30 -14.10
CA GLU A 165 13.45 -5.68 -15.21
C GLU A 165 14.77 -5.08 -14.74
N ASN A 166 14.79 -4.45 -13.56
CA ASN A 166 16.01 -3.86 -12.98
C ASN A 166 16.63 -4.74 -11.88
N GLY A 167 15.99 -5.87 -11.54
CA GLY A 167 16.49 -6.85 -10.58
C GLY A 167 16.41 -6.41 -9.12
N TRP A 168 15.31 -5.75 -8.71
CA TRP A 168 15.14 -5.24 -7.36
C TRP A 168 13.76 -5.52 -6.77
N LEU A 169 13.73 -5.87 -5.48
CA LEU A 169 12.57 -5.68 -4.63
C LEU A 169 12.78 -4.41 -3.79
N TYR A 170 11.88 -3.44 -3.94
CA TYR A 170 11.85 -2.23 -3.10
C TYR A 170 10.93 -2.43 -1.92
N VAL A 171 11.31 -1.89 -0.75
CA VAL A 171 10.58 -2.05 0.51
C VAL A 171 10.45 -0.68 1.18
N ALA A 172 9.22 -0.24 1.43
CA ALA A 172 8.94 0.92 2.27
C ALA A 172 9.12 0.56 3.75
N GLU A 173 10.00 1.27 4.43
CA GLU A 173 10.19 1.17 5.88
C GLU A 173 9.73 2.47 6.52
N THR A 174 8.45 2.53 6.89
CA THR A 174 7.77 3.77 7.31
C THR A 174 8.45 4.44 8.50
N MET A 175 8.72 3.68 9.57
CA MET A 175 9.37 4.21 10.78
C MET A 175 10.89 4.34 10.61
N GLY A 176 11.44 3.72 9.58
CA GLY A 176 12.81 3.97 9.12
C GLY A 176 12.95 5.25 8.32
N GLN A 177 11.82 5.81 7.85
CA GLN A 177 11.79 6.94 6.91
C GLN A 177 12.74 6.68 5.73
N ARG A 178 12.67 5.48 5.16
CA ARG A 178 13.59 5.05 4.10
C ARG A 178 12.92 4.05 3.17
N ILE A 179 13.52 3.91 2.00
CA ILE A 179 13.25 2.82 1.09
C ILE A 179 14.51 1.96 1.05
N SER A 180 14.35 0.69 1.36
CA SER A 180 15.39 -0.33 1.18
C SER A 180 15.13 -1.11 -0.10
N ARG A 181 16.18 -1.70 -0.67
CA ARG A 181 16.04 -2.62 -1.80
C ARG A 181 16.92 -3.85 -1.60
N VAL A 182 16.52 -4.94 -2.23
CA VAL A 182 17.29 -6.19 -2.24
C VAL A 182 17.26 -6.78 -3.64
N ARG A 183 18.34 -7.44 -4.05
CA ARG A 183 18.42 -8.07 -5.36
C ARG A 183 17.33 -9.11 -5.51
N LEU A 184 16.66 -9.09 -6.66
CA LEU A 184 15.54 -9.97 -7.02
C LEU A 184 15.74 -10.51 -8.43
N ASP A 185 15.54 -11.82 -8.58
CA ASP A 185 15.36 -12.48 -9.87
C ASP A 185 14.26 -13.56 -9.78
N GLU A 186 14.12 -14.37 -10.82
CA GLU A 186 13.11 -15.43 -10.88
C GLU A 186 13.26 -16.47 -9.78
N ASP A 187 14.49 -16.72 -9.31
CA ASP A 187 14.79 -17.66 -8.22
C ASP A 187 14.48 -17.06 -6.84
N GLY A 188 14.38 -15.73 -6.72
CA GLY A 188 13.99 -15.02 -5.49
C GLY A 188 14.93 -13.89 -5.08
N LEU A 189 15.08 -13.71 -3.76
CA LEU A 189 15.90 -12.64 -3.19
C LEU A 189 17.33 -13.08 -2.96
N HIS A 190 18.29 -12.20 -3.25
CA HIS A 190 19.72 -12.46 -3.10
C HIS A 190 20.41 -11.38 -2.27
N GLY A 191 21.18 -11.82 -1.27
CA GLY A 191 21.93 -10.93 -0.38
C GLY A 191 21.09 -10.26 0.70
N ALA A 192 21.66 -9.24 1.31
CA ALA A 192 21.00 -8.44 2.34
C ALA A 192 20.35 -7.17 1.74
N PRO A 193 19.32 -6.63 2.37
CA PRO A 193 18.77 -5.32 1.98
C PRO A 193 19.84 -4.23 2.06
N GLU A 194 19.83 -3.33 1.09
CA GLU A 194 20.63 -2.11 1.09
C GLU A 194 19.73 -0.86 1.11
N LEU A 195 20.26 0.25 1.60
CA LEU A 195 19.56 1.53 1.55
C LEU A 195 19.48 1.99 0.09
N PHE A 196 18.25 2.17 -0.43
CA PHE A 196 18.04 2.80 -1.74
C PHE A 196 17.89 4.32 -1.59
N ALA A 197 17.01 4.77 -0.67
CA ALA A 197 16.80 6.19 -0.44
C ALA A 197 16.48 6.47 1.04
N GLN A 198 17.21 7.43 1.64
CA GLN A 198 16.79 8.05 2.88
C GLN A 198 15.79 9.15 2.56
N MET A 199 14.61 9.07 3.14
CA MET A 199 13.55 10.04 2.87
C MET A 199 13.76 11.33 3.66
N PRO A 200 13.28 12.47 3.14
CA PRO A 200 13.33 13.73 3.86
C PRO A 200 12.56 13.67 5.18
N ARG A 201 12.93 14.51 6.14
CA ARG A 201 12.22 14.64 7.42
C ARG A 201 10.72 14.84 7.20
N GLY A 202 9.89 14.07 7.90
CA GLY A 202 8.45 14.04 7.77
C GLY A 202 7.90 13.18 6.63
N ALA A 203 8.75 12.68 5.75
CA ALA A 203 8.35 11.77 4.70
C ALA A 203 8.34 10.32 5.22
N PHE A 204 7.29 9.96 5.97
CA PHE A 204 7.02 8.61 6.39
C PHE A 204 6.42 7.84 5.21
N VAL A 205 7.29 7.11 4.50
CA VAL A 205 6.90 6.40 3.28
C VAL A 205 5.95 5.25 3.59
N ASP A 206 4.89 5.15 2.80
CA ASP A 206 3.82 4.15 2.93
C ASP A 206 3.72 3.32 1.66
N GLY A 207 3.22 3.89 0.58
CA GLY A 207 3.05 3.26 -0.72
C GLY A 207 4.20 3.50 -1.67
N LEU A 208 4.44 2.52 -2.54
CA LEU A 208 5.47 2.55 -3.58
C LEU A 208 4.89 2.21 -4.95
N GLU A 209 5.50 2.73 -6.02
CA GLU A 209 5.28 2.26 -7.39
C GLU A 209 6.55 2.49 -8.23
N VAL A 210 6.74 1.69 -9.27
CA VAL A 210 7.90 1.79 -10.18
C VAL A 210 7.45 2.32 -11.53
N ASP A 211 8.13 3.35 -12.06
CA ASP A 211 7.85 3.92 -13.37
C ASP A 211 8.59 3.22 -14.52
N ALA A 212 8.29 3.63 -15.75
CA ALA A 212 8.86 3.02 -16.94
C ALA A 212 10.38 3.28 -17.10
N GLU A 213 10.93 4.27 -16.41
CA GLU A 213 12.37 4.57 -16.40
C GLU A 213 13.12 3.93 -15.23
N GLY A 214 12.41 3.14 -14.38
CA GLY A 214 12.98 2.50 -13.19
C GLY A 214 13.08 3.42 -11.98
N GLY A 215 12.46 4.59 -12.03
CA GLY A 215 12.28 5.46 -10.87
C GLY A 215 11.23 4.88 -9.92
N VAL A 216 11.37 5.17 -8.63
CA VAL A 216 10.43 4.75 -7.58
C VAL A 216 9.62 5.94 -7.10
N LEU A 217 8.30 5.83 -7.16
CA LEU A 217 7.38 6.79 -6.56
C LEU A 217 7.04 6.35 -5.14
N ALA A 218 7.08 7.29 -4.20
CA ALA A 218 6.82 7.08 -2.78
C ALA A 218 5.69 8.00 -2.30
N ALA A 219 4.59 7.42 -1.83
CA ALA A 219 3.54 8.14 -1.12
C ALA A 219 3.92 8.28 0.35
N CYS A 220 3.86 9.51 0.87
CA CYS A 220 4.30 9.84 2.23
C CYS A 220 3.13 10.36 3.06
N ILE A 221 2.81 9.64 4.16
CA ILE A 221 1.58 9.87 4.93
C ILE A 221 1.58 11.17 5.73
N ILE A 222 2.66 11.52 6.41
CA ILE A 222 2.66 12.70 7.30
C ILE A 222 2.86 13.99 6.51
N SER A 223 3.83 14.01 5.59
CA SER A 223 4.08 15.17 4.74
C SER A 223 3.03 15.37 3.65
N SER A 224 2.18 14.36 3.40
CA SER A 224 1.21 14.34 2.29
C SER A 224 1.87 14.70 0.96
N GLU A 225 3.00 14.08 0.66
CA GLU A 225 3.80 14.28 -0.54
C GLU A 225 3.90 12.98 -1.34
N LEU A 226 3.90 13.11 -2.67
CA LEU A 226 4.36 12.09 -3.60
C LEU A 226 5.76 12.47 -4.06
N ILE A 227 6.74 11.63 -3.79
CA ILE A 227 8.15 11.86 -4.11
C ILE A 227 8.58 10.81 -5.12
N ARG A 228 9.20 11.24 -6.21
CA ARG A 228 9.89 10.36 -7.15
C ARG A 228 11.36 10.27 -6.77
N ILE A 229 11.88 9.07 -6.70
CA ILE A 229 13.29 8.77 -6.50
C ILE A 229 13.84 8.21 -7.81
N ASP A 230 14.82 8.89 -8.39
CA ASP A 230 15.49 8.44 -9.61
C ASP A 230 16.32 7.18 -9.35
N PRO A 231 16.66 6.38 -10.38
CA PRO A 231 17.50 5.18 -10.20
C PRO A 231 18.86 5.46 -9.55
N ASP A 232 19.39 6.69 -9.69
CA ASP A 232 20.64 7.14 -9.07
C ASP A 232 20.46 7.71 -7.64
N GLY A 233 19.21 7.74 -7.14
CA GLY A 233 18.86 8.22 -5.79
C GLY A 233 18.46 9.69 -5.71
N GLY A 234 18.42 10.44 -6.82
CA GLY A 234 17.89 11.82 -6.86
C GLY A 234 16.42 11.84 -6.45
N GLN A 235 15.99 12.85 -5.66
CA GLN A 235 14.63 12.90 -5.13
C GLN A 235 13.91 14.17 -5.58
N HIS A 236 12.68 14.03 -6.08
CA HIS A 236 11.86 15.10 -6.63
C HIS A 236 10.43 15.02 -6.10
N VAL A 237 9.90 16.10 -5.52
CA VAL A 237 8.50 16.19 -5.13
C VAL A 237 7.64 16.36 -6.39
N VAL A 238 6.83 15.35 -6.70
CA VAL A 238 5.90 15.36 -7.83
C VAL A 238 4.68 16.23 -7.51
N THR A 239 4.11 16.03 -6.33
CA THR A 239 3.05 16.85 -5.76
C THR A 239 3.08 16.75 -4.25
N GLY A 240 2.51 17.73 -3.55
CA GLY A 240 2.49 17.69 -2.09
C GLY A 240 1.65 18.80 -1.49
N GLU A 241 1.32 18.60 -0.22
CA GLU A 241 0.62 19.58 0.61
C GLU A 241 1.27 19.63 2.01
N ARG A 242 2.60 19.73 2.03
CA ARG A 242 3.39 19.71 3.26
C ARG A 242 3.07 20.91 4.15
N ILE A 243 2.70 20.64 5.40
CA ILE A 243 2.49 21.63 6.46
C ILE A 243 3.65 21.50 7.46
N ALA A 244 4.52 22.50 7.48
CA ALA A 244 5.78 22.44 8.24
C ALA A 244 5.56 22.22 9.74
N ASP A 245 4.67 22.99 10.37
CA ASP A 245 4.36 22.89 11.80
C ASP A 245 3.85 21.50 12.18
N TRP A 246 3.02 20.87 11.34
CA TRP A 246 2.52 19.53 11.56
C TRP A 246 3.65 18.48 11.45
N VAL A 247 4.50 18.60 10.44
CA VAL A 247 5.67 17.74 10.28
C VAL A 247 6.56 17.84 11.51
N ASP A 248 6.83 19.04 12.01
CA ASP A 248 7.68 19.24 13.19
C ASP A 248 7.05 18.71 14.48
N GLU A 249 5.73 18.82 14.63
CA GLU A 249 4.99 18.21 15.74
C GLU A 249 5.14 16.68 15.74
N VAL A 250 4.85 16.04 14.59
CA VAL A 250 4.92 14.58 14.46
C VAL A 250 6.35 14.08 14.65
N GLU A 251 7.34 14.72 14.03
CA GLU A 251 8.76 14.34 14.19
C GLU A 251 9.24 14.50 15.63
N THR A 252 8.81 15.56 16.31
CA THR A 252 9.14 15.75 17.74
C THR A 252 8.55 14.64 18.60
N ALA A 253 7.32 14.23 18.31
CA ALA A 253 6.69 13.11 19.00
C ALA A 253 7.40 11.79 18.67
N PHE A 254 7.78 11.58 17.41
CA PHE A 254 8.48 10.40 16.93
C PHE A 254 9.88 10.27 17.55
N ASP A 255 10.68 11.32 17.55
CA ASP A 255 12.02 11.34 18.14
C ASP A 255 11.98 11.11 19.67
N ALA A 256 10.90 11.56 20.32
CA ALA A 256 10.68 11.33 21.74
C ALA A 256 10.02 9.97 22.07
N GLY A 257 9.77 9.10 21.08
CA GLY A 257 9.09 7.81 21.26
C GLY A 257 7.63 7.95 21.71
N ARG A 258 6.97 9.06 21.38
CA ARG A 258 5.58 9.38 21.76
C ARG A 258 4.63 9.43 20.56
N MET A 259 5.10 9.06 19.37
CA MET A 259 4.21 8.93 18.22
C MET A 259 3.18 7.84 18.45
N ASP A 260 1.91 8.12 18.15
CA ASP A 260 0.81 7.17 18.29
C ASP A 260 -0.25 7.45 17.22
N ARG A 261 -1.33 6.67 17.21
CA ARG A 261 -2.42 6.69 16.23
C ARG A 261 -2.97 8.09 15.90
N PRO A 262 -3.20 9.00 16.84
CA PRO A 262 -3.66 10.35 16.51
C PRO A 262 -2.79 11.08 15.47
N HIS A 263 -1.48 10.85 15.45
CA HIS A 263 -0.58 11.43 14.45
C HIS A 263 -0.79 10.89 13.03
N LEU A 264 -1.36 9.70 12.90
CA LEU A 264 -1.71 9.09 11.61
C LEU A 264 -3.17 9.34 11.22
N ASP A 265 -4.05 9.48 12.22
CA ASP A 265 -5.50 9.65 12.03
C ASP A 265 -5.91 11.14 11.98
N THR A 266 -4.94 12.06 11.93
CA THR A 266 -5.15 13.51 11.79
C THR A 266 -4.28 14.03 10.66
N SER A 267 -4.80 14.99 9.91
CA SER A 267 -4.03 15.73 8.92
C SER A 267 -4.58 17.15 8.78
N PRO A 268 -3.73 18.17 8.84
CA PRO A 268 -4.12 19.55 8.56
C PRO A 268 -4.27 19.82 7.06
N THR A 269 -3.86 18.88 6.19
CA THR A 269 -3.96 19.04 4.73
C THR A 269 -5.41 18.89 4.26
N ARG A 270 -5.74 19.47 3.10
CA ARG A 270 -7.11 19.55 2.61
C ARG A 270 -7.38 18.76 1.35
N ARG A 271 -6.36 18.58 0.51
CA ARG A 271 -6.49 17.96 -0.81
C ARG A 271 -5.80 16.61 -0.91
N LEU A 272 -4.69 16.45 -0.17
CA LEU A 272 -3.88 15.24 -0.14
C LEU A 272 -3.81 14.77 1.32
N ARG A 273 -4.85 14.10 1.78
CA ARG A 273 -5.07 13.80 3.21
C ARG A 273 -4.37 12.51 3.62
N ASN A 274 -3.06 12.59 3.90
CA ASN A 274 -2.18 11.48 4.23
C ASN A 274 -2.14 10.44 3.08
N LEU A 275 -1.42 10.78 2.01
CA LEU A 275 -1.21 9.85 0.87
C LEU A 275 -0.58 8.56 1.36
N SER A 276 -1.19 7.41 1.00
CA SER A 276 -0.79 6.10 1.52
C SER A 276 -0.35 5.12 0.43
N SER A 277 -1.00 5.13 -0.73
CA SER A 277 -0.71 4.20 -1.83
C SER A 277 -0.85 4.91 -3.16
N LEU A 278 -0.46 4.26 -4.25
CA LEU A 278 -0.60 4.80 -5.59
C LEU A 278 -0.68 3.69 -6.64
N ALA A 279 -1.34 3.99 -7.76
CA ALA A 279 -1.37 3.14 -8.92
C ALA A 279 -1.37 3.99 -10.20
N TYR A 280 -0.66 3.53 -11.22
CA TYR A 280 -0.75 4.12 -12.54
C TYR A 280 -2.09 3.82 -13.21
N THR A 281 -2.67 4.81 -13.88
CA THR A 281 -3.97 4.71 -14.54
C THR A 281 -3.99 5.50 -15.85
N GLY A 282 -5.08 5.37 -16.61
CA GLY A 282 -5.20 5.95 -17.94
C GLY A 282 -4.61 5.05 -19.03
N PRO A 283 -5.04 5.19 -20.29
CA PRO A 283 -4.64 4.31 -21.38
C PRO A 283 -3.12 4.29 -21.65
N ALA A 284 -2.46 5.42 -21.39
CA ALA A 284 -1.02 5.59 -21.54
C ALA A 284 -0.24 5.39 -20.23
N LEU A 285 -0.92 5.05 -19.12
CA LEU A 285 -0.33 4.99 -17.78
C LEU A 285 0.37 6.31 -17.37
N ASP A 286 -0.16 7.43 -17.85
CA ASP A 286 0.35 8.79 -17.67
C ASP A 286 -0.36 9.57 -16.54
N GLN A 287 -1.19 8.89 -15.77
CA GLN A 287 -1.86 9.39 -14.58
C GLN A 287 -1.57 8.49 -13.38
N ILE A 288 -1.62 9.06 -12.19
CA ILE A 288 -1.49 8.36 -10.92
C ILE A 288 -2.75 8.62 -10.12
N VAL A 289 -3.42 7.55 -9.70
CA VAL A 289 -4.44 7.60 -8.66
C VAL A 289 -3.77 7.29 -7.32
N CYS A 290 -4.06 8.09 -6.30
CA CYS A 290 -3.46 7.90 -4.97
C CYS A 290 -4.51 7.43 -3.97
N GLY A 291 -4.11 6.49 -3.12
CA GLY A 291 -4.80 6.16 -1.87
C GLY A 291 -4.52 7.21 -0.79
N ASN A 292 -5.36 7.23 0.22
CA ASN A 292 -5.17 8.09 1.38
C ASN A 292 -5.85 7.51 2.63
N LEU A 293 -5.46 8.02 3.79
CA LEU A 293 -6.02 7.54 5.06
C LEU A 293 -7.28 8.29 5.51
N LEU A 294 -7.48 9.52 5.04
CA LEU A 294 -8.40 10.48 5.69
C LEU A 294 -9.37 11.21 4.76
N ASP A 295 -9.33 10.97 3.45
CA ASP A 295 -10.34 11.50 2.52
C ASP A 295 -11.35 10.40 2.13
N ASP A 296 -12.49 10.82 1.66
CA ASP A 296 -13.54 9.95 1.09
C ASP A 296 -13.49 9.87 -0.44
N ARG A 297 -12.39 10.36 -1.04
CA ARG A 297 -12.13 10.40 -2.48
C ARG A 297 -10.67 10.07 -2.76
N LEU A 298 -10.38 9.71 -4.00
CA LEU A 298 -9.02 9.43 -4.47
C LEU A 298 -8.52 10.61 -5.31
N PRO A 299 -7.38 11.25 -4.95
CA PRO A 299 -6.73 12.23 -5.81
C PRO A 299 -6.10 11.55 -7.02
N VAL A 300 -6.25 12.18 -8.19
CA VAL A 300 -5.62 11.77 -9.45
C VAL A 300 -4.80 12.92 -9.98
N ILE A 301 -3.55 12.64 -10.35
CA ILE A 301 -2.56 13.60 -10.84
C ILE A 301 -1.95 13.10 -12.16
N ALA A 302 -1.31 14.01 -12.90
CA ALA A 302 -0.46 13.61 -14.04
C ALA A 302 0.82 12.94 -13.52
N ALA A 303 1.21 11.85 -14.15
CA ALA A 303 2.48 11.19 -13.85
C ALA A 303 3.65 11.97 -14.45
N PRO A 304 4.78 12.14 -13.74
CA PRO A 304 5.97 12.77 -14.31
C PRO A 304 6.64 11.89 -15.37
N VAL A 305 6.55 10.58 -15.20
CA VAL A 305 6.99 9.52 -16.09
C VAL A 305 5.86 8.49 -16.16
N PRO A 306 5.51 7.95 -17.33
CA PRO A 306 4.51 6.90 -17.44
C PRO A 306 4.86 5.66 -16.59
N GLY A 307 3.83 4.95 -16.15
CA GLY A 307 4.00 3.72 -15.41
C GLY A 307 4.20 2.49 -16.28
N ARG A 308 4.44 1.35 -15.63
CA ARG A 308 4.42 0.04 -16.23
C ARG A 308 3.06 -0.62 -16.04
N ARG A 309 2.71 -1.54 -16.93
CA ARG A 309 1.47 -2.33 -16.77
C ARG A 309 1.63 -3.31 -15.61
N PRO A 310 0.79 -3.20 -14.57
CA PRO A 310 0.85 -4.19 -13.51
C PRO A 310 0.34 -5.57 -14.00
N PRO A 311 0.65 -6.67 -13.33
CA PRO A 311 0.23 -8.03 -13.72
C PRO A 311 -1.28 -8.15 -13.93
N HIS A 312 -2.07 -7.43 -13.14
CA HIS A 312 -3.54 -7.43 -13.20
C HIS A 312 -4.13 -6.44 -14.22
N TRP A 313 -3.32 -5.77 -15.04
CA TRP A 313 -3.77 -4.69 -15.94
C TRP A 313 -4.95 -5.07 -16.82
N THR A 314 -4.93 -6.26 -17.38
CA THR A 314 -5.98 -6.76 -18.30
C THR A 314 -7.04 -7.62 -17.61
N THR A 315 -6.96 -7.80 -16.30
CA THR A 315 -7.95 -8.58 -15.54
C THR A 315 -9.30 -7.89 -15.57
N GLN A 316 -10.32 -8.66 -15.92
CA GLN A 316 -11.70 -8.21 -15.89
C GLN A 316 -12.36 -8.65 -14.59
N VAL A 317 -12.95 -7.68 -13.90
CA VAL A 317 -13.73 -7.96 -12.69
C VAL A 317 -15.21 -7.83 -13.06
N PRO A 318 -16.01 -8.89 -12.95
CA PRO A 318 -17.46 -8.80 -13.15
C PRO A 318 -18.08 -7.76 -12.21
N ILE A 319 -19.19 -7.16 -12.61
CA ILE A 319 -19.93 -6.23 -11.75
C ILE A 319 -20.70 -7.06 -10.73
N TRP A 320 -20.35 -6.92 -9.46
CA TRP A 320 -21.03 -7.49 -8.30
C TRP A 320 -20.86 -6.55 -7.12
N GLY A 321 -21.57 -6.79 -6.01
CA GLY A 321 -21.54 -5.91 -4.84
C GLY A 321 -22.71 -4.93 -4.81
N GLU A 322 -22.74 -4.10 -3.78
CA GLU A 322 -23.77 -3.10 -3.56
C GLU A 322 -23.34 -1.74 -4.11
N ALA A 323 -24.20 -1.09 -4.89
CA ALA A 323 -23.97 0.26 -5.39
C ALA A 323 -24.11 1.28 -4.25
N PHE A 324 -23.28 2.34 -4.24
CA PHE A 324 -23.31 3.42 -3.25
C PHE A 324 -22.95 4.79 -3.85
#